data_8685ec1c8cc15d7dcfc2a6213a862c6d
#
_entry.id   8685ec1c8cc15d7dcfc2a6213a862c6d
#
_cell.length_a   1.000
_cell.length_b   1.000
_cell.length_c   1.000
_cell.angle_alpha   90.00
_cell.angle_beta   90.00
_cell.angle_gamma   90.00
#
_symmetry.space_group_name_H-M   'P 1'
#
loop_
_entity.id
_entity.type
_entity.pdbx_description
1 polymer ?
#
loop_
_entity_poly.entity_id
_entity_poly.type
_entity_poly.pdbx_seq_one_letter_code
_entity_poly.pdbx_strand_id
1 'polypeptide(L)'
;CMDSWVKKGIPEGAIPDKVGVVLNKLNQSPDNMFPFNFLNYVRSTLSRQLNSFMQMFAAYLDDSAREELQVFARGKDSENSPMQVKILDAFLDLKKQRDALRQSVDSLKTMIKELESKPKDSSYDEEIKDLKSEEAALLNVLQELGKKNIFNFLSDEGLLPNYAFPEAGIILRAVLYRKEDEQAAATAPAGKKKYEKMVYEYSRSASSAISEFAPNNSFYVDGRKLTIDQVDLTTAQTAKWRLCPNCSHAQIEEAGKNVAACPQCGSPAWADQGQVRTMLKVQMVYSNMDYTKSLIGDESDDRSNVFYCKQLLVDVDEDHDISGAYRMDNEDFPFGYEFVRKATLREINFGESDMTGEKLSVSGVEDVRKGFKICKYCGKIQPDHGKQNHTFACKSRKKTALMQTDAYEECLFLYREFNTEVLRLLVPATTMDSSFVKMESFVAAFMLGMKEYFGNVDHLRATVSEVPVADADYRK
;
A
#
# COMPACT_ATOMS: atom_id res chain seq x y z
N CYS A 1 10.07 11.62 22.11
CA CYS A 1 9.67 13.06 21.99
C CYS A 1 8.25 13.31 22.53
N MET A 2 7.22 12.61 22.03
CA MET A 2 5.83 12.85 22.42
C MET A 2 5.58 12.59 23.90
N ASP A 3 6.02 11.46 24.45
CA ASP A 3 5.91 11.14 25.88
C ASP A 3 6.60 12.19 26.77
N SER A 4 7.79 12.64 26.38
CA SER A 4 8.52 13.71 27.09
C SER A 4 7.77 15.05 27.03
N TRP A 5 7.06 15.33 25.95
CA TRP A 5 6.26 16.54 25.82
C TRP A 5 5.02 16.49 26.72
N VAL A 6 4.33 15.37 26.73
CA VAL A 6 3.16 15.15 27.61
C VAL A 6 3.56 15.23 29.09
N LYS A 7 4.66 14.59 29.49
CA LYS A 7 5.19 14.62 30.87
C LYS A 7 5.61 16.02 31.35
N LYS A 8 5.89 16.94 30.43
CA LYS A 8 6.19 18.33 30.77
C LYS A 8 4.96 19.12 31.25
N GLY A 9 3.77 18.58 31.13
CA GLY A 9 2.52 19.24 31.49
C GLY A 9 2.01 20.13 30.37
N ILE A 10 1.55 19.52 29.28
CA ILE A 10 0.88 20.22 28.18
C ILE A 10 -0.53 20.66 28.63
N PRO A 11 -1.07 21.77 28.12
CA PRO A 11 -2.45 22.15 28.36
C PRO A 11 -3.43 21.08 27.89
N GLU A 12 -4.53 20.93 28.58
CA GLU A 12 -5.63 20.07 28.15
C GLU A 12 -6.08 20.46 26.73
N GLY A 13 -6.26 19.50 25.85
CA GLY A 13 -6.58 19.73 24.43
C GLY A 13 -5.43 20.21 23.54
N ALA A 14 -4.20 20.26 24.04
CA ALA A 14 -3.03 20.59 23.21
C ALA A 14 -2.81 19.57 22.08
N ILE A 15 -3.23 18.31 22.28
CA ILE A 15 -3.34 17.29 21.26
C ILE A 15 -4.84 17.07 21.01
N PRO A 16 -5.38 17.41 19.84
CA PRO A 16 -6.78 17.17 19.52
C PRO A 16 -7.10 15.67 19.47
N ASP A 17 -8.27 15.27 19.91
CA ASP A 17 -8.71 13.87 19.83
C ASP A 17 -8.92 13.42 18.37
N LYS A 18 -9.33 14.35 17.51
CA LYS A 18 -9.78 14.06 16.15
C LYS A 18 -8.90 14.77 15.12
N VAL A 19 -8.55 14.02 14.10
CA VAL A 19 -7.75 14.50 12.96
C VAL A 19 -8.41 15.69 12.25
N GLY A 20 -9.73 15.71 12.12
CA GLY A 20 -10.47 16.79 11.48
C GLY A 20 -10.22 18.16 12.07
N VAL A 21 -9.95 18.25 13.37
CA VAL A 21 -9.61 19.51 14.06
C VAL A 21 -8.26 20.04 13.55
N VAL A 22 -7.28 19.16 13.38
CA VAL A 22 -5.96 19.49 12.84
C VAL A 22 -6.08 19.95 11.40
N LEU A 23 -6.75 19.15 10.55
CA LEU A 23 -6.87 19.44 9.13
C LEU A 23 -7.57 20.77 8.83
N ASN A 24 -8.53 21.18 9.65
CA ASN A 24 -9.23 22.45 9.47
C ASN A 24 -8.34 23.68 9.74
N LYS A 25 -7.33 23.51 10.58
CA LYS A 25 -6.47 24.60 11.04
C LYS A 25 -5.06 24.55 10.47
N LEU A 26 -4.73 23.50 9.72
CA LEU A 26 -3.39 23.27 9.18
C LEU A 26 -2.89 24.43 8.31
N ASN A 27 -3.78 25.10 7.54
CA ASN A 27 -3.44 26.25 6.70
C ASN A 27 -3.16 27.55 7.49
N GLN A 28 -3.66 27.63 8.69
CA GLN A 28 -3.48 28.81 9.53
C GLN A 28 -2.15 28.77 10.28
N SER A 29 -1.47 27.60 10.26
CA SER A 29 -0.15 27.32 10.88
C SER A 29 0.04 28.02 12.23
N PRO A 30 -0.92 27.94 13.16
CA PRO A 30 -0.77 28.60 14.44
C PRO A 30 0.27 27.84 15.26
N ASP A 31 1.35 28.53 15.66
CA ASP A 31 2.46 27.94 16.42
C ASP A 31 2.03 27.28 17.74
N ASN A 32 0.88 27.65 18.26
CA ASN A 32 0.32 27.12 19.49
C ASN A 32 -0.57 25.86 19.30
N MET A 33 -0.75 25.36 18.06
CA MET A 33 -1.60 24.21 17.75
C MET A 33 -0.80 23.01 17.25
N PHE A 34 -1.32 21.82 17.54
CA PHE A 34 -0.79 20.58 17.01
C PHE A 34 -0.98 20.52 15.47
N PRO A 35 0.03 20.11 14.67
CA PRO A 35 1.32 19.55 15.09
C PRO A 35 2.42 20.60 15.37
N PHE A 36 2.23 21.89 15.09
CA PHE A 36 3.27 22.92 15.13
C PHE A 36 3.81 23.15 16.55
N ASN A 37 2.96 23.21 17.56
CA ASN A 37 3.37 23.32 18.97
C ASN A 37 4.26 22.14 19.39
N PHE A 38 3.93 20.93 18.94
CA PHE A 38 4.76 19.74 19.17
C PHE A 38 6.10 19.82 18.44
N LEU A 39 6.10 20.24 17.17
CA LEU A 39 7.32 20.41 16.38
C LEU A 39 8.24 21.48 16.98
N ASN A 40 7.68 22.58 17.48
CA ASN A 40 8.44 23.61 18.19
C ASN A 40 9.06 23.09 19.48
N TYR A 41 8.31 22.26 20.23
CA TYR A 41 8.86 21.58 21.39
C TYR A 41 10.00 20.63 21.01
N VAL A 42 9.84 19.84 19.96
CA VAL A 42 10.88 18.94 19.46
C VAL A 42 12.14 19.75 19.12
N ARG A 43 12.01 20.83 18.34
CA ARG A 43 13.17 21.70 18.00
C ARG A 43 13.92 22.18 19.24
N SER A 44 13.20 22.67 20.25
CA SER A 44 13.81 23.24 21.46
C SER A 44 14.49 22.18 22.36
N THR A 45 14.12 20.93 22.24
CA THR A 45 14.60 19.85 23.13
C THR A 45 15.37 18.75 22.41
N LEU A 46 15.51 18.85 21.09
CA LEU A 46 16.03 17.79 20.22
C LEU A 46 17.38 17.27 20.67
N SER A 47 18.36 18.14 20.87
CA SER A 47 19.74 17.74 21.25
C SER A 47 19.75 16.93 22.55
N ARG A 48 18.99 17.36 23.55
CA ARG A 48 18.91 16.66 24.82
C ARG A 48 18.23 15.29 24.66
N GLN A 49 17.14 15.22 23.92
CA GLN A 49 16.39 13.97 23.73
C GLN A 49 17.16 12.97 22.88
N LEU A 50 17.83 13.43 21.82
CA LEU A 50 18.65 12.61 20.96
C LEU A 50 19.85 12.02 21.74
N ASN A 51 20.54 12.86 22.51
CA ASN A 51 21.65 12.40 23.32
C ASN A 51 21.20 11.38 24.39
N SER A 52 20.07 11.62 25.06
CA SER A 52 19.50 10.67 26.02
C SER A 52 19.13 9.35 25.35
N PHE A 53 18.53 9.39 24.16
CA PHE A 53 18.21 8.20 23.38
C PHE A 53 19.48 7.42 22.99
N MET A 54 20.47 8.09 22.41
CA MET A 54 21.74 7.46 22.03
C MET A 54 22.48 6.85 23.24
N GLN A 55 22.43 7.49 24.41
CA GLN A 55 23.01 6.93 25.64
C GLN A 55 22.25 5.67 26.11
N MET A 56 20.93 5.70 26.04
CA MET A 56 20.08 4.57 26.47
C MET A 56 20.32 3.32 25.62
N PHE A 57 20.60 3.50 24.34
CA PHE A 57 20.84 2.41 23.37
C PHE A 57 22.31 2.30 22.95
N ALA A 58 23.25 2.85 23.74
CA ALA A 58 24.66 2.92 23.37
C ALA A 58 25.32 1.55 23.06
N ALA A 59 24.82 0.49 23.69
CA ALA A 59 25.33 -0.87 23.48
C ALA A 59 24.84 -1.49 22.15
N TYR A 60 23.79 -0.92 21.52
CA TYR A 60 23.17 -1.44 20.32
C TYR A 60 23.35 -0.55 19.09
N LEU A 61 23.89 0.66 19.27
CA LEU A 61 24.10 1.63 18.21
C LEU A 61 25.58 1.66 17.82
N ASP A 62 25.89 1.26 16.62
CA ASP A 62 27.18 1.52 16.00
C ASP A 62 27.31 2.98 15.51
N ASP A 63 28.47 3.34 14.99
CA ASP A 63 28.74 4.73 14.58
C ASP A 63 27.89 5.15 13.37
N SER A 64 27.63 4.24 12.45
CA SER A 64 26.77 4.47 11.28
C SER A 64 25.33 4.74 11.72
N ALA A 65 24.74 3.90 12.57
CA ALA A 65 23.41 4.10 13.11
C ALA A 65 23.26 5.40 13.90
N ARG A 66 24.33 5.80 14.61
CA ARG A 66 24.38 7.10 15.32
C ARG A 66 24.34 8.28 14.34
N GLU A 67 25.09 8.19 13.26
CA GLU A 67 25.12 9.22 12.22
C GLU A 67 23.76 9.32 11.51
N GLU A 68 23.17 8.19 11.11
CA GLU A 68 21.83 8.15 10.51
C GLU A 68 20.75 8.75 11.42
N LEU A 69 20.78 8.42 12.71
CA LEU A 69 19.88 9.00 13.70
C LEU A 69 20.05 10.51 13.82
N GLN A 70 21.28 10.99 13.78
CA GLN A 70 21.56 12.43 13.82
C GLN A 70 21.06 13.13 12.57
N VAL A 71 21.29 12.56 11.40
CA VAL A 71 20.81 13.07 10.11
C VAL A 71 19.27 13.05 10.08
N PHE A 72 18.64 11.96 10.49
CA PHE A 72 17.18 11.86 10.56
C PHE A 72 16.56 12.91 11.50
N ALA A 73 17.18 13.10 12.66
CA ALA A 73 16.67 14.02 13.68
C ALA A 73 16.93 15.49 13.35
N ARG A 74 18.10 15.81 12.80
CA ARG A 74 18.56 17.21 12.61
C ARG A 74 18.53 17.69 11.16
N GLY A 75 18.59 16.80 10.17
CA GLY A 75 18.85 17.11 8.78
C GLY A 75 20.34 17.27 8.48
N LYS A 76 20.66 17.34 7.19
CA LYS A 76 22.00 17.70 6.69
C LYS A 76 22.03 19.21 6.44
N ASP A 77 23.09 19.89 6.87
CA ASP A 77 23.46 21.25 6.47
C ASP A 77 22.31 22.28 6.39
N SER A 78 21.65 22.56 7.49
CA SER A 78 20.55 23.57 7.57
C SER A 78 19.23 23.20 6.89
N GLU A 79 19.09 21.99 6.38
CA GLU A 79 17.81 21.47 5.86
C GLU A 79 16.82 21.20 6.99
N ASN A 80 15.53 21.14 6.61
CA ASN A 80 14.49 20.73 7.56
C ASN A 80 14.76 19.29 8.04
N SER A 81 14.59 19.06 9.33
CA SER A 81 14.72 17.72 9.90
C SER A 81 13.80 16.72 9.18
N PRO A 82 14.34 15.60 8.64
CA PRO A 82 13.51 14.57 7.99
C PRO A 82 12.40 14.05 8.89
N MET A 83 12.64 13.93 10.18
CA MET A 83 11.60 13.55 11.16
C MET A 83 10.46 14.55 11.21
N GLN A 84 10.74 15.86 11.16
CA GLN A 84 9.72 16.90 11.18
C GLN A 84 8.95 16.93 9.86
N VAL A 85 9.67 16.80 8.75
CA VAL A 85 9.07 16.71 7.40
C VAL A 85 8.11 15.52 7.34
N LYS A 86 8.53 14.34 7.78
CA LYS A 86 7.68 13.13 7.79
C LYS A 86 6.37 13.34 8.56
N ILE A 87 6.43 14.03 9.70
CA ILE A 87 5.22 14.32 10.50
C ILE A 87 4.29 15.28 9.76
N LEU A 88 4.84 16.32 9.14
CA LEU A 88 4.04 17.32 8.40
C LEU A 88 3.44 16.71 7.13
N ASP A 89 4.21 15.92 6.39
CA ASP A 89 3.79 15.28 5.14
C ASP A 89 2.60 14.34 5.38
N ALA A 90 2.59 13.57 6.47
CA ALA A 90 1.46 12.72 6.82
C ALA A 90 0.15 13.53 6.95
N PHE A 91 0.18 14.70 7.60
CA PHE A 91 -1.00 15.56 7.70
C PHE A 91 -1.34 16.27 6.39
N LEU A 92 -0.33 16.66 5.60
CA LEU A 92 -0.54 17.29 4.28
C LEU A 92 -1.15 16.30 3.28
N ASP A 93 -0.70 15.06 3.28
CA ASP A 93 -1.24 14.03 2.40
C ASP A 93 -2.68 13.69 2.78
N LEU A 94 -2.98 13.55 4.07
CA LEU A 94 -4.35 13.37 4.52
C LEU A 94 -5.25 14.56 4.18
N LYS A 95 -4.70 15.78 4.21
CA LYS A 95 -5.40 16.97 3.75
C LYS A 95 -5.68 16.95 2.26
N LYS A 96 -4.70 16.56 1.43
CA LYS A 96 -4.90 16.40 -0.01
C LYS A 96 -6.02 15.40 -0.31
N GLN A 97 -6.04 14.26 0.39
CA GLN A 97 -7.10 13.26 0.30
C GLN A 97 -8.48 13.87 0.62
N ARG A 98 -8.58 14.56 1.76
CA ARG A 98 -9.82 15.22 2.16
C ARG A 98 -10.30 16.25 1.12
N ASP A 99 -9.38 17.05 0.61
CA ASP A 99 -9.71 18.10 -0.33
C ASP A 99 -10.12 17.50 -1.70
N ALA A 100 -9.50 16.39 -2.13
CA ALA A 100 -9.92 15.64 -3.31
C ALA A 100 -11.33 15.03 -3.15
N LEU A 101 -11.64 14.46 -1.98
CA LEU A 101 -12.99 13.96 -1.69
C LEU A 101 -14.03 15.09 -1.71
N ARG A 102 -13.69 16.27 -1.17
CA ARG A 102 -14.58 17.45 -1.23
C ARG A 102 -14.84 17.90 -2.67
N GLN A 103 -13.80 17.97 -3.51
CA GLN A 103 -13.95 18.29 -4.93
C GLN A 103 -14.86 17.28 -5.65
N SER A 104 -14.76 16.01 -5.32
CA SER A 104 -15.65 14.97 -5.86
C SER A 104 -17.11 15.21 -5.44
N VAL A 105 -17.34 15.52 -4.17
CA VAL A 105 -18.69 15.86 -3.68
C VAL A 105 -19.24 17.11 -4.39
N ASP A 106 -18.44 18.14 -4.56
CA ASP A 106 -18.88 19.38 -5.22
C ASP A 106 -19.18 19.14 -6.72
N SER A 107 -18.40 18.27 -7.36
CA SER A 107 -18.66 17.84 -8.75
C SER A 107 -19.98 17.08 -8.87
N LEU A 108 -20.25 16.18 -7.92
CA LEU A 108 -21.53 15.45 -7.89
C LEU A 108 -22.71 16.38 -7.68
N LYS A 109 -22.61 17.34 -6.75
CA LYS A 109 -23.64 18.36 -6.52
C LYS A 109 -23.93 19.18 -7.76
N THR A 110 -22.90 19.53 -8.52
CA THR A 110 -23.05 20.26 -9.77
C THR A 110 -23.78 19.43 -10.82
N MET A 111 -23.41 18.16 -10.98
CA MET A 111 -24.08 17.23 -11.90
C MET A 111 -25.56 17.01 -11.54
N ILE A 112 -25.86 16.83 -10.24
CA ILE A 112 -27.23 16.68 -9.75
C ILE A 112 -28.06 17.91 -10.12
N LYS A 113 -27.54 19.12 -9.85
CA LYS A 113 -28.22 20.37 -10.21
C LYS A 113 -28.45 20.52 -11.72
N GLU A 114 -27.47 20.16 -12.54
CA GLU A 114 -27.59 20.17 -14.00
C GLU A 114 -28.70 19.23 -14.48
N LEU A 115 -28.79 18.02 -13.94
CA LEU A 115 -29.82 17.04 -14.28
C LEU A 115 -31.20 17.46 -13.79
N GLU A 116 -31.30 18.02 -12.57
CA GLU A 116 -32.54 18.53 -12.01
C GLU A 116 -33.11 19.73 -12.81
N SER A 117 -32.25 20.46 -13.54
CA SER A 117 -32.66 21.60 -14.40
C SER A 117 -33.21 21.16 -15.76
N LYS A 118 -33.05 19.90 -16.17
CA LYS A 118 -33.55 19.38 -17.44
C LYS A 118 -35.04 18.99 -17.38
N PRO A 119 -35.76 18.93 -18.54
CA PRO A 119 -37.12 18.44 -18.56
C PRO A 119 -37.21 17.03 -17.96
N LYS A 120 -38.30 16.77 -17.23
CA LYS A 120 -38.49 15.48 -16.54
C LYS A 120 -38.50 14.31 -17.52
N ASP A 121 -37.54 13.43 -17.40
CA ASP A 121 -37.48 12.13 -18.05
C ASP A 121 -37.17 11.07 -16.97
N SER A 122 -37.84 9.92 -17.03
CA SER A 122 -37.69 8.83 -16.07
C SER A 122 -36.23 8.32 -15.98
N SER A 123 -35.45 8.43 -17.04
CA SER A 123 -34.02 8.07 -17.07
C SER A 123 -33.16 9.01 -16.20
N TYR A 124 -33.51 10.31 -16.17
CA TYR A 124 -32.80 11.28 -15.32
C TYR A 124 -33.12 11.11 -13.83
N ASP A 125 -34.35 10.67 -13.49
CA ASP A 125 -34.72 10.44 -12.09
C ASP A 125 -33.91 9.29 -11.46
N GLU A 126 -33.63 8.22 -12.22
CA GLU A 126 -32.74 7.14 -11.77
C GLU A 126 -31.28 7.63 -11.64
N GLU A 127 -30.78 8.38 -12.62
CA GLU A 127 -29.41 8.92 -12.60
C GLU A 127 -29.22 9.90 -11.44
N ILE A 128 -30.16 10.80 -11.19
CA ILE A 128 -30.13 11.74 -10.04
C ILE A 128 -30.09 10.98 -8.71
N LYS A 129 -30.86 9.91 -8.60
CA LYS A 129 -30.90 9.10 -7.39
C LYS A 129 -29.57 8.41 -7.12
N ASP A 130 -28.95 7.86 -8.15
CA ASP A 130 -27.64 7.21 -8.04
C ASP A 130 -26.55 8.22 -7.65
N LEU A 131 -26.55 9.39 -8.28
CA LEU A 131 -25.62 10.48 -7.93
C LEU A 131 -25.82 10.97 -6.49
N LYS A 132 -27.06 11.10 -6.00
CA LYS A 132 -27.34 11.45 -4.59
C LYS A 132 -26.87 10.37 -3.61
N SER A 133 -26.97 9.10 -4.02
CA SER A 133 -26.45 7.99 -3.20
C SER A 133 -24.93 8.03 -3.15
N GLU A 134 -24.25 8.33 -4.26
CA GLU A 134 -22.80 8.47 -4.31
C GLU A 134 -22.33 9.70 -3.50
N GLU A 135 -23.02 10.84 -3.61
CA GLU A 135 -22.76 12.03 -2.79
C GLU A 135 -22.84 11.72 -1.30
N ALA A 136 -23.93 11.07 -0.87
CA ALA A 136 -24.09 10.69 0.55
C ALA A 136 -22.97 9.75 1.02
N ALA A 137 -22.50 8.86 0.14
CA ALA A 137 -21.38 7.98 0.42
C ALA A 137 -20.09 8.76 0.69
N LEU A 138 -19.74 9.67 -0.21
CA LEU A 138 -18.52 10.48 -0.07
C LEU A 138 -18.59 11.40 1.15
N LEU A 139 -19.76 11.96 1.46
CA LEU A 139 -19.97 12.77 2.67
C LEU A 139 -19.73 11.95 3.94
N ASN A 140 -20.19 10.69 4.00
CA ASN A 140 -19.90 9.80 5.12
C ASN A 140 -18.40 9.53 5.25
N VAL A 141 -17.71 9.28 4.12
CA VAL A 141 -16.25 9.11 4.11
C VAL A 141 -15.54 10.32 4.69
N LEU A 142 -15.92 11.52 4.25
CA LEU A 142 -15.38 12.78 4.77
C LEU A 142 -15.62 12.94 6.27
N GLN A 143 -16.80 12.54 6.74
CA GLN A 143 -17.14 12.61 8.16
C GLN A 143 -16.30 11.63 8.98
N GLU A 144 -16.17 10.39 8.54
CA GLU A 144 -15.36 9.36 9.22
C GLU A 144 -13.87 9.74 9.24
N LEU A 145 -13.33 10.25 8.12
CA LEU A 145 -11.97 10.76 8.08
C LEU A 145 -11.75 11.87 9.12
N GLY A 146 -12.72 12.78 9.26
CA GLY A 146 -12.64 13.85 10.25
C GLY A 146 -12.78 13.37 11.71
N LYS A 147 -13.49 12.26 11.94
CA LYS A 147 -13.68 11.66 13.27
C LYS A 147 -12.53 10.75 13.70
N LYS A 148 -11.64 10.35 12.79
CA LYS A 148 -10.51 9.46 13.09
C LYS A 148 -9.71 9.99 14.28
N ASN A 149 -9.41 9.09 15.23
CA ASN A 149 -8.60 9.43 16.39
C ASN A 149 -7.16 9.75 15.95
N ILE A 150 -6.57 10.79 16.52
CA ILE A 150 -5.24 11.28 16.09
C ILE A 150 -4.13 10.28 16.42
N PHE A 151 -4.21 9.56 17.53
CA PHE A 151 -3.19 8.56 17.87
C PHE A 151 -3.25 7.36 16.94
N ASN A 152 -4.46 6.92 16.58
CA ASN A 152 -4.64 5.86 15.60
C ASN A 152 -4.07 6.30 14.24
N PHE A 153 -4.34 7.54 13.82
CA PHE A 153 -3.76 8.09 12.59
C PHE A 153 -2.22 8.10 12.64
N LEU A 154 -1.63 8.60 13.72
CA LEU A 154 -0.16 8.62 13.85
C LEU A 154 0.47 7.21 13.88
N SER A 155 -0.25 6.23 14.43
CA SER A 155 0.19 4.83 14.42
C SER A 155 0.06 4.22 13.03
N ASP A 156 -1.01 4.51 12.31
CA ASP A 156 -1.24 4.02 10.94
C ASP A 156 -0.20 4.58 9.95
N GLU A 157 0.23 5.84 10.18
CA GLU A 157 1.30 6.48 9.39
C GLU A 157 2.72 6.07 9.84
N GLY A 158 2.84 5.14 10.79
CA GLY A 158 4.13 4.69 11.31
C GLY A 158 4.92 5.77 12.06
N LEU A 159 4.25 6.80 12.57
CA LEU A 159 4.84 7.86 13.40
C LEU A 159 4.84 7.51 14.89
N LEU A 160 3.99 6.61 15.30
CA LEU A 160 3.97 5.98 16.62
C LEU A 160 4.07 4.47 16.48
N PRO A 161 4.66 3.76 17.48
CA PRO A 161 4.72 2.32 17.45
C PRO A 161 3.33 1.71 17.39
N ASN A 162 3.10 0.82 16.44
CA ASN A 162 1.92 -0.01 16.38
C ASN A 162 2.30 -1.44 16.71
N TYR A 163 1.98 -1.88 17.91
CA TYR A 163 2.33 -3.24 18.36
C TYR A 163 1.48 -4.34 17.71
N ALA A 164 0.36 -3.97 17.09
CA ALA A 164 -0.52 -4.94 16.43
C ALA A 164 -0.07 -5.29 15.02
N PHE A 165 0.44 -4.29 14.28
CA PHE A 165 0.89 -4.47 12.89
C PHE A 165 2.13 -3.62 12.62
N PRO A 166 3.26 -4.23 12.26
CA PRO A 166 4.48 -3.49 11.90
C PRO A 166 4.35 -2.68 10.60
N GLU A 167 3.32 -2.95 9.80
CA GLU A 167 2.97 -2.23 8.57
C GLU A 167 1.60 -1.59 8.69
N ALA A 168 1.40 -0.48 7.98
CA ALA A 168 0.08 0.14 7.84
C ALA A 168 -0.92 -0.88 7.27
N GLY A 169 -2.07 -1.01 7.92
CA GLY A 169 -3.14 -1.88 7.43
C GLY A 169 -3.79 -1.30 6.18
N ILE A 170 -4.22 -2.18 5.26
CA ILE A 170 -5.09 -1.81 4.15
C ILE A 170 -6.54 -1.97 4.59
N ILE A 171 -7.36 -0.98 4.23
CA ILE A 171 -8.77 -0.93 4.61
C ILE A 171 -9.63 -1.36 3.43
N LEU A 172 -10.49 -2.36 3.66
CA LEU A 172 -11.63 -2.65 2.79
C LEU A 172 -12.87 -1.93 3.32
N ARG A 173 -13.44 -1.05 2.49
CA ARG A 173 -14.73 -0.41 2.77
C ARG A 173 -15.82 -1.07 1.95
N ALA A 174 -16.68 -1.85 2.63
CA ALA A 174 -17.83 -2.49 2.01
C ALA A 174 -19.05 -1.58 2.09
N VAL A 175 -19.61 -1.24 0.96
CA VAL A 175 -20.82 -0.44 0.82
C VAL A 175 -21.94 -1.32 0.30
N LEU A 176 -22.90 -1.65 1.17
CA LEU A 176 -23.99 -2.54 0.87
C LEU A 176 -25.30 -1.75 0.75
N TYR A 177 -26.03 -1.99 -0.33
CA TYR A 177 -27.32 -1.35 -0.62
C TYR A 177 -28.45 -2.34 -0.41
N ARG A 178 -29.37 -2.02 0.51
CA ARG A 178 -30.59 -2.80 0.76
C ARG A 178 -31.80 -2.03 0.25
N LYS A 179 -32.65 -2.68 -0.53
CA LYS A 179 -33.98 -2.11 -0.85
C LYS A 179 -34.85 -2.20 0.41
N GLU A 180 -35.47 -1.08 0.84
CA GLU A 180 -36.48 -1.13 1.88
C GLU A 180 -37.68 -1.97 1.41
N ASP A 181 -38.23 -2.78 2.33
CA ASP A 181 -39.38 -3.65 2.04
C ASP A 181 -40.60 -2.83 1.60
N GLU A 182 -41.34 -3.35 0.62
CA GLU A 182 -42.53 -2.68 0.04
C GLU A 182 -43.59 -2.33 1.07
N GLN A 183 -43.64 -3.00 2.22
CA GLN A 183 -44.59 -2.70 3.32
C GLN A 183 -44.24 -1.42 4.10
N ALA A 184 -42.96 -1.05 4.20
CA ALA A 184 -42.54 0.24 4.75
C ALA A 184 -42.72 1.38 3.76
N ALA A 185 -42.73 1.08 2.46
CA ALA A 185 -42.91 2.05 1.38
C ALA A 185 -44.37 2.51 1.24
N ALA A 186 -45.36 1.78 1.77
CA ALA A 186 -46.78 2.12 1.68
C ALA A 186 -47.17 3.36 2.50
N THR A 187 -46.35 3.78 3.44
CA THR A 187 -46.54 4.99 4.30
C THR A 187 -45.68 6.18 3.85
N ALA A 188 -44.86 6.02 2.83
CA ALA A 188 -44.02 7.10 2.29
C ALA A 188 -44.68 7.82 1.12
N PRO A 189 -44.45 9.14 0.93
CA PRO A 189 -44.98 9.86 -0.22
C PRO A 189 -44.52 9.20 -1.53
N ALA A 190 -45.47 9.06 -2.47
CA ALA A 190 -45.26 8.40 -3.78
C ALA A 190 -43.97 8.91 -4.47
N GLY A 191 -43.03 7.99 -4.75
CA GLY A 191 -41.87 8.27 -5.59
C GLY A 191 -40.50 8.00 -4.99
N LYS A 192 -40.32 7.63 -3.72
CA LYS A 192 -39.02 7.33 -3.14
C LYS A 192 -38.88 5.84 -2.80
N LYS A 193 -38.31 5.05 -3.70
CA LYS A 193 -37.69 3.77 -3.32
C LYS A 193 -36.48 4.11 -2.46
N LYS A 194 -36.58 3.91 -1.17
CA LYS A 194 -35.52 4.22 -0.22
C LYS A 194 -34.57 3.03 -0.17
N TYR A 195 -33.31 3.24 -0.53
CA TYR A 195 -32.26 2.27 -0.30
C TYR A 195 -31.59 2.62 1.02
N GLU A 196 -31.58 1.66 1.91
CA GLU A 196 -30.74 1.72 3.10
C GLU A 196 -29.31 1.37 2.69
N LYS A 197 -28.38 2.21 3.10
CA LYS A 197 -26.96 2.02 2.84
C LYS A 197 -26.25 1.67 4.14
N MET A 198 -25.57 0.54 4.12
CA MET A 198 -24.72 0.08 5.22
C MET A 198 -23.26 0.14 4.80
N VAL A 199 -22.39 0.65 5.65
CA VAL A 199 -20.96 0.73 5.42
C VAL A 199 -20.23 -0.06 6.50
N TYR A 200 -19.39 -0.99 6.08
CA TYR A 200 -18.52 -1.78 6.95
C TYR A 200 -17.08 -1.54 6.56
N GLU A 201 -16.20 -1.52 7.56
CA GLU A 201 -14.76 -1.38 7.34
C GLU A 201 -14.04 -2.56 7.95
N TYR A 202 -13.15 -3.15 7.15
CA TYR A 202 -12.31 -4.26 7.55
C TYR A 202 -10.86 -3.90 7.28
N SER A 203 -9.98 -4.15 8.25
CA SER A 203 -8.55 -3.92 8.11
C SER A 203 -7.81 -5.25 8.04
N ARG A 204 -6.80 -5.30 7.18
CA ARG A 204 -5.84 -6.41 7.08
C ARG A 204 -4.43 -5.85 7.03
N SER A 205 -3.45 -6.61 7.56
CA SER A 205 -2.04 -6.28 7.34
C SER A 205 -1.75 -6.19 5.85
N ALA A 206 -0.84 -5.31 5.44
CA ALA A 206 -0.50 -5.16 4.02
C ALA A 206 -0.04 -6.49 3.39
N SER A 207 0.59 -7.38 4.18
CA SER A 207 1.03 -8.70 3.74
C SER A 207 -0.10 -9.63 3.30
N SER A 208 -1.22 -9.63 4.03
CA SER A 208 -2.41 -10.41 3.66
C SER A 208 -3.24 -9.67 2.61
N ALA A 209 -3.40 -8.37 2.80
CA ALA A 209 -4.27 -7.55 1.97
C ALA A 209 -3.84 -7.47 0.50
N ILE A 210 -2.54 -7.57 0.21
CA ILE A 210 -2.04 -7.57 -1.18
C ILE A 210 -2.64 -8.69 -2.04
N SER A 211 -3.15 -9.75 -1.41
CA SER A 211 -3.86 -10.85 -2.04
C SER A 211 -5.35 -10.85 -1.71
N GLU A 212 -5.70 -10.75 -0.41
CA GLU A 212 -7.10 -10.83 0.03
C GLU A 212 -7.95 -9.67 -0.50
N PHE A 213 -7.36 -8.47 -0.62
CA PHE A 213 -8.01 -7.27 -1.13
C PHE A 213 -7.59 -6.93 -2.57
N ALA A 214 -7.02 -7.89 -3.28
CA ALA A 214 -6.69 -7.71 -4.68
C ALA A 214 -7.98 -7.52 -5.53
N PRO A 215 -7.88 -6.78 -6.65
CA PRO A 215 -8.98 -6.60 -7.59
C PRO A 215 -9.64 -7.93 -7.99
N ASN A 216 -10.97 -7.92 -8.10
CA ASN A 216 -11.84 -9.07 -8.40
C ASN A 216 -11.85 -10.19 -7.35
N ASN A 217 -11.00 -10.14 -6.30
CA ASN A 217 -11.04 -11.14 -5.26
C ASN A 217 -12.31 -11.04 -4.41
N SER A 218 -12.69 -12.17 -3.83
CA SER A 218 -13.82 -12.27 -2.90
C SER A 218 -13.30 -12.41 -1.48
N PHE A 219 -13.63 -11.46 -0.63
CA PHE A 219 -13.30 -11.47 0.78
C PHE A 219 -14.49 -11.96 1.61
N TYR A 220 -14.27 -12.95 2.45
CA TYR A 220 -15.31 -13.60 3.25
C TYR A 220 -15.22 -13.13 4.70
N VAL A 221 -16.28 -12.49 5.21
CA VAL A 221 -16.32 -11.93 6.56
C VAL A 221 -17.76 -11.76 7.04
N ASP A 222 -18.03 -12.00 8.29
CA ASP A 222 -19.34 -11.80 8.95
C ASP A 222 -20.52 -12.43 8.18
N GLY A 223 -20.34 -13.66 7.65
CA GLY A 223 -21.36 -14.33 6.85
C GLY A 223 -21.60 -13.71 5.47
N ARG A 224 -20.66 -12.91 4.96
CA ARG A 224 -20.76 -12.20 3.69
C ARG A 224 -19.59 -12.55 2.77
N LYS A 225 -19.88 -12.52 1.46
CA LYS A 225 -18.93 -12.55 0.37
C LYS A 225 -18.85 -11.15 -0.25
N LEU A 226 -17.72 -10.49 -0.08
CA LEU A 226 -17.48 -9.13 -0.56
C LEU A 226 -16.50 -9.17 -1.72
N THR A 227 -16.92 -8.76 -2.91
CA THR A 227 -16.05 -8.70 -4.09
C THR A 227 -15.38 -7.33 -4.18
N ILE A 228 -14.07 -7.30 -4.33
CA ILE A 228 -13.31 -6.07 -4.47
C ILE A 228 -13.50 -5.52 -5.89
N ASP A 229 -14.23 -4.41 -6.02
CA ASP A 229 -14.64 -3.84 -7.31
C ASP A 229 -14.03 -2.47 -7.61
N GLN A 230 -13.30 -1.89 -6.64
CA GLN A 230 -12.71 -0.57 -6.82
C GLN A 230 -11.51 -0.37 -5.87
N VAL A 231 -10.47 0.30 -6.39
CA VAL A 231 -9.32 0.77 -5.60
C VAL A 231 -9.45 2.28 -5.37
N ASP A 232 -9.14 2.75 -4.18
CA ASP A 232 -9.11 4.18 -3.90
C ASP A 232 -7.83 4.81 -4.46
N LEU A 233 -7.96 5.58 -5.54
CA LEU A 233 -6.85 6.29 -6.16
C LEU A 233 -6.50 7.61 -5.45
N THR A 234 -7.34 8.09 -4.55
CA THR A 234 -7.08 9.33 -3.81
C THR A 234 -6.08 9.14 -2.68
N THR A 235 -6.07 7.93 -2.12
CA THR A 235 -5.15 7.54 -1.05
C THR A 235 -3.95 6.75 -1.56
N ALA A 236 -4.09 6.13 -2.74
CA ALA A 236 -3.06 5.28 -3.31
C ALA A 236 -1.91 6.09 -3.92
N GLN A 237 -0.70 5.61 -3.73
CA GLN A 237 0.49 6.15 -4.40
C GLN A 237 0.72 5.36 -5.69
N THR A 238 0.49 6.02 -6.82
CA THR A 238 0.75 5.44 -8.15
C THR A 238 2.04 6.02 -8.71
N ALA A 239 2.97 5.17 -9.10
CA ALA A 239 4.22 5.56 -9.71
C ALA A 239 4.61 4.60 -10.84
N LYS A 240 5.42 5.10 -11.78
CA LYS A 240 6.09 4.25 -12.75
C LYS A 240 7.37 3.72 -12.14
N TRP A 241 7.53 2.42 -12.16
CA TRP A 241 8.68 1.71 -11.64
C TRP A 241 9.39 0.99 -12.76
N ARG A 242 10.70 1.02 -12.72
CA ARG A 242 11.56 0.20 -13.56
C ARG A 242 11.99 -1.02 -12.75
N LEU A 243 11.73 -2.21 -13.27
CA LEU A 243 12.02 -3.49 -12.63
C LEU A 243 13.20 -4.14 -13.35
N CYS A 244 14.20 -4.61 -12.60
CA CYS A 244 15.32 -5.30 -13.25
C CYS A 244 14.91 -6.72 -13.64
N PRO A 245 15.17 -7.14 -14.90
CA PRO A 245 14.87 -8.51 -15.31
C PRO A 245 15.78 -9.54 -14.64
N ASN A 246 16.98 -9.16 -14.19
CA ASN A 246 18.01 -10.08 -13.72
C ASN A 246 18.20 -10.09 -12.20
N CYS A 247 17.95 -8.96 -11.50
CA CYS A 247 18.13 -8.88 -10.05
C CYS A 247 16.90 -8.21 -9.38
N SER A 248 16.88 -8.20 -8.06
CA SER A 248 15.76 -7.66 -7.26
C SER A 248 15.69 -6.13 -7.23
N HIS A 249 16.58 -5.41 -7.94
CA HIS A 249 16.58 -3.95 -7.94
C HIS A 249 15.36 -3.40 -8.68
N ALA A 250 14.70 -2.44 -8.05
CA ALA A 250 13.57 -1.71 -8.63
C ALA A 250 13.63 -0.24 -8.21
N GLN A 251 13.39 0.65 -9.15
CA GLN A 251 13.51 2.09 -8.94
C GLN A 251 12.32 2.83 -9.56
N ILE A 252 11.89 3.92 -8.92
CA ILE A 252 10.91 4.82 -9.51
C ILE A 252 11.53 5.49 -10.74
N GLU A 253 10.79 5.48 -11.85
CA GLU A 253 11.22 6.11 -13.10
C GLU A 253 11.20 7.63 -12.93
N GLU A 254 12.37 8.25 -13.04
CA GLU A 254 12.53 9.70 -13.03
C GLU A 254 12.75 10.21 -14.46
N ALA A 255 11.96 11.20 -14.85
CA ALA A 255 12.11 11.82 -16.17
C ALA A 255 13.51 12.45 -16.34
N GLY A 256 14.22 12.08 -17.41
CA GLY A 256 15.52 12.67 -17.78
C GLY A 256 16.75 11.92 -17.26
N LYS A 257 16.62 10.86 -16.47
CA LYS A 257 17.75 9.97 -16.16
C LYS A 257 17.98 9.01 -17.32
N ASN A 258 19.16 9.12 -17.94
CA ASN A 258 19.61 8.16 -18.93
C ASN A 258 20.21 6.95 -18.20
N VAL A 259 19.46 5.86 -18.11
CA VAL A 259 19.87 4.67 -17.37
C VAL A 259 20.20 3.57 -18.38
N ALA A 260 21.48 3.44 -18.74
CA ALA A 260 21.95 2.48 -19.74
C ALA A 260 21.99 1.03 -19.22
N ALA A 261 22.20 0.85 -17.91
CA ALA A 261 22.33 -0.45 -17.26
C ALA A 261 21.79 -0.41 -15.82
N CYS A 262 21.46 -1.57 -15.28
CA CYS A 262 21.01 -1.69 -13.89
C CYS A 262 22.13 -1.25 -12.91
N PRO A 263 21.83 -0.35 -11.96
CA PRO A 263 22.86 0.13 -11.01
C PRO A 263 23.43 -1.00 -10.15
N GLN A 264 22.64 -2.04 -9.85
CA GLN A 264 23.04 -3.12 -8.96
C GLN A 264 23.76 -4.27 -9.69
N CYS A 265 23.22 -4.78 -10.80
CA CYS A 265 23.79 -5.94 -11.49
C CYS A 265 24.42 -5.63 -12.84
N GLY A 266 24.41 -4.38 -13.30
CA GLY A 266 25.00 -3.97 -14.58
C GLY A 266 24.24 -4.47 -15.83
N SER A 267 23.06 -5.09 -15.69
CA SER A 267 22.32 -5.63 -16.84
C SER A 267 21.88 -4.53 -17.81
N PRO A 268 22.22 -4.63 -19.11
CA PRO A 268 21.78 -3.66 -20.12
C PRO A 268 20.27 -3.75 -20.43
N ALA A 269 19.63 -4.88 -20.14
CA ALA A 269 18.20 -5.06 -20.32
C ALA A 269 17.36 -4.15 -19.38
N TRP A 270 18.00 -3.53 -18.39
CA TRP A 270 17.41 -2.46 -17.58
C TRP A 270 16.94 -1.26 -18.41
N ALA A 271 17.60 -0.97 -19.53
CA ALA A 271 17.27 0.15 -20.39
C ALA A 271 15.97 -0.06 -21.19
N ASP A 272 15.49 -1.28 -21.27
CA ASP A 272 14.25 -1.60 -22.01
C ASP A 272 13.04 -0.88 -21.38
N GLN A 273 12.27 -0.17 -22.21
CA GLN A 273 11.03 0.48 -21.80
C GLN A 273 9.94 -0.54 -21.40
N GLY A 274 10.03 -1.76 -21.90
CA GLY A 274 9.20 -2.87 -21.47
C GLY A 274 9.36 -3.25 -19.99
N GLN A 275 10.44 -2.83 -19.33
CA GLN A 275 10.66 -3.02 -17.91
C GLN A 275 10.03 -1.91 -17.04
N VAL A 276 9.45 -0.85 -17.64
CA VAL A 276 8.75 0.21 -16.91
C VAL A 276 7.29 -0.17 -16.76
N ARG A 277 6.83 -0.28 -15.53
CA ARG A 277 5.46 -0.67 -15.19
C ARG A 277 4.83 0.29 -14.19
N THR A 278 3.53 0.50 -14.33
CA THR A 278 2.76 1.28 -13.35
C THR A 278 2.50 0.41 -12.13
N MET A 279 2.94 0.88 -10.97
CA MET A 279 2.71 0.19 -9.71
C MET A 279 1.94 1.07 -8.74
N LEU A 280 1.09 0.45 -7.95
CA LEU A 280 0.18 1.11 -7.02
C LEU A 280 0.34 0.54 -5.62
N LYS A 281 0.66 1.43 -4.66
CA LYS A 281 0.67 1.11 -3.24
C LYS A 281 -0.74 1.31 -2.69
N VAL A 282 -1.42 0.20 -2.43
CA VAL A 282 -2.81 0.22 -1.97
C VAL A 282 -2.89 0.62 -0.51
N GLN A 283 -3.82 1.51 -0.17
CA GLN A 283 -4.17 1.85 1.21
C GLN A 283 -5.63 1.55 1.52
N MET A 284 -6.51 1.70 0.53
CA MET A 284 -7.93 1.45 0.67
C MET A 284 -8.52 0.86 -0.60
N VAL A 285 -9.45 -0.08 -0.43
CA VAL A 285 -10.25 -0.67 -1.50
C VAL A 285 -11.74 -0.64 -1.14
N TYR A 286 -12.59 -0.78 -2.14
CA TYR A 286 -14.04 -0.80 -1.97
C TYR A 286 -14.65 -2.09 -2.50
N SER A 287 -15.76 -2.47 -1.87
CA SER A 287 -16.72 -3.44 -2.36
C SER A 287 -18.10 -2.78 -2.36
N ASN A 288 -18.67 -2.56 -3.54
CA ASN A 288 -20.00 -1.96 -3.70
C ASN A 288 -20.97 -3.03 -4.19
N MET A 289 -21.86 -3.51 -3.33
CA MET A 289 -22.72 -4.65 -3.62
C MET A 289 -24.14 -4.45 -3.11
N ASP A 290 -25.06 -5.21 -3.69
CA ASP A 290 -26.39 -5.40 -3.12
C ASP A 290 -26.29 -6.22 -1.83
N TYR A 291 -27.03 -5.81 -0.78
CA TYR A 291 -27.01 -6.45 0.54
C TYR A 291 -27.33 -7.95 0.45
N THR A 292 -28.37 -8.31 -0.30
CA THR A 292 -28.83 -9.71 -0.41
C THR A 292 -27.82 -10.58 -1.14
N LYS A 293 -27.18 -10.02 -2.19
CA LYS A 293 -26.11 -10.71 -2.95
C LYS A 293 -24.82 -10.87 -2.18
N SER A 294 -24.62 -10.11 -1.10
CA SER A 294 -23.43 -10.23 -0.24
C SER A 294 -23.55 -11.36 0.78
N LEU A 295 -24.75 -11.86 1.05
CA LEU A 295 -24.96 -12.95 2.01
C LEU A 295 -24.51 -14.28 1.44
N ILE A 296 -23.81 -15.08 2.27
CA ILE A 296 -23.41 -16.44 1.92
C ILE A 296 -24.63 -17.33 2.14
N GLY A 297 -25.11 -17.98 1.07
CA GLY A 297 -26.16 -19.00 1.14
C GLY A 297 -25.59 -20.42 1.26
N ASP A 298 -26.43 -21.38 1.64
CA ASP A 298 -26.03 -22.80 1.81
C ASP A 298 -25.56 -23.45 0.48
N GLU A 299 -25.97 -22.87 -0.65
CA GLU A 299 -25.59 -23.36 -2.00
C GLU A 299 -24.23 -22.80 -2.49
N SER A 300 -23.57 -21.95 -1.71
CA SER A 300 -22.35 -21.23 -2.13
C SER A 300 -21.06 -21.99 -1.81
N ASP A 301 -21.01 -23.31 -2.05
CA ASP A 301 -19.77 -24.10 -1.91
C ASP A 301 -18.69 -23.77 -2.95
N ASP A 302 -19.04 -23.00 -3.96
CA ASP A 302 -18.11 -22.50 -4.99
C ASP A 302 -17.30 -21.30 -4.47
N ARG A 303 -16.36 -21.56 -3.57
CA ARG A 303 -15.28 -20.62 -3.29
C ARG A 303 -14.35 -20.60 -4.49
N SER A 304 -14.55 -19.64 -5.39
CA SER A 304 -13.59 -19.40 -6.45
C SER A 304 -12.29 -18.90 -5.81
N ASN A 305 -11.29 -19.76 -5.70
CA ASN A 305 -9.96 -19.36 -5.30
C ASN A 305 -9.28 -18.69 -6.50
N VAL A 306 -9.04 -17.39 -6.40
CA VAL A 306 -8.23 -16.66 -7.36
C VAL A 306 -6.77 -16.80 -6.93
N PHE A 307 -5.94 -17.27 -7.84
CA PHE A 307 -4.50 -17.37 -7.63
C PHE A 307 -3.80 -16.16 -8.27
N TYR A 308 -2.88 -15.55 -7.53
CA TYR A 308 -2.13 -14.39 -7.98
C TYR A 308 -0.66 -14.74 -8.18
N CYS A 309 -0.07 -14.22 -9.26
CA CYS A 309 1.37 -14.22 -9.46
C CYS A 309 1.98 -13.18 -8.52
N LYS A 310 2.76 -13.63 -7.53
CA LYS A 310 3.42 -12.76 -6.56
C LYS A 310 4.90 -13.02 -6.50
N GLN A 311 5.68 -11.98 -6.31
CA GLN A 311 7.12 -12.10 -6.10
C GLN A 311 7.59 -11.11 -5.03
N LEU A 312 8.50 -11.58 -4.18
CA LEU A 312 9.19 -10.74 -3.21
C LEU A 312 10.56 -10.36 -3.77
N LEU A 313 10.78 -9.08 -3.95
CA LEU A 313 12.08 -8.52 -4.32
C LEU A 313 12.80 -8.09 -3.05
N VAL A 314 14.06 -8.50 -2.91
CA VAL A 314 14.93 -8.14 -1.79
C VAL A 314 16.04 -7.22 -2.34
N ASP A 315 15.88 -5.94 -2.14
CA ASP A 315 16.81 -4.90 -2.60
C ASP A 315 17.75 -4.51 -1.45
N VAL A 316 19.04 -4.66 -1.66
CA VAL A 316 20.10 -4.44 -0.66
C VAL A 316 21.14 -3.50 -1.25
N ASP A 317 21.49 -2.46 -0.54
CA ASP A 317 22.69 -1.67 -0.85
C ASP A 317 23.93 -2.41 -0.33
N GLU A 318 24.62 -3.11 -1.24
CA GLU A 318 25.75 -3.98 -0.88
C GLU A 318 26.93 -3.19 -0.29
N ASP A 319 27.08 -1.92 -0.66
CA ASP A 319 28.18 -1.09 -0.19
C ASP A 319 27.97 -0.55 1.23
N HIS A 320 26.71 -0.37 1.65
CA HIS A 320 26.41 0.34 2.90
C HIS A 320 25.65 -0.50 3.94
N ASP A 321 24.85 -1.49 3.52
CA ASP A 321 23.91 -2.17 4.41
C ASP A 321 24.39 -3.54 4.91
N ILE A 322 25.51 -4.08 4.41
CA ILE A 322 26.08 -5.33 4.89
C ILE A 322 26.93 -5.03 6.14
N SER A 323 26.49 -5.56 7.29
CA SER A 323 27.17 -5.35 8.58
C SER A 323 28.25 -6.41 8.89
N GLY A 324 28.15 -7.56 8.25
CA GLY A 324 29.12 -8.63 8.41
C GLY A 324 28.93 -9.71 7.36
N ALA A 325 30.01 -10.19 6.80
CA ALA A 325 30.03 -11.27 5.82
C ALA A 325 31.02 -12.34 6.28
N TYR A 326 30.60 -13.59 6.20
CA TYR A 326 31.36 -14.74 6.66
C TYR A 326 31.35 -15.84 5.59
N ARG A 327 32.48 -16.44 5.37
CA ARG A 327 32.65 -17.53 4.42
C ARG A 327 33.38 -18.69 5.09
N MET A 328 32.96 -19.91 4.76
CA MET A 328 33.73 -21.10 5.14
C MET A 328 35.02 -21.16 4.34
N ASP A 329 36.13 -21.44 5.03
CA ASP A 329 37.44 -21.62 4.40
C ASP A 329 37.60 -23.07 3.87
N ASN A 330 36.61 -23.51 3.09
CA ASN A 330 36.63 -24.82 2.45
C ASN A 330 36.28 -24.66 0.98
N GLU A 331 37.26 -24.87 0.10
CA GLU A 331 37.10 -24.73 -1.35
C GLU A 331 36.12 -25.73 -1.93
N ASP A 332 35.97 -26.91 -1.31
CA ASP A 332 35.08 -27.95 -1.79
C ASP A 332 33.60 -27.66 -1.46
N PHE A 333 33.35 -26.81 -0.48
CA PHE A 333 32.00 -26.40 -0.07
C PHE A 333 31.93 -24.91 0.22
N PRO A 334 31.86 -24.07 -0.81
CA PRO A 334 31.78 -22.62 -0.65
C PRO A 334 30.43 -22.19 -0.08
N PHE A 335 30.33 -22.13 1.24
CA PHE A 335 29.16 -21.66 1.96
C PHE A 335 29.50 -20.34 2.62
N GLY A 336 28.56 -19.40 2.59
CA GLY A 336 28.70 -18.11 3.23
C GLY A 336 27.39 -17.54 3.74
N TYR A 337 27.47 -16.60 4.63
CA TYR A 337 26.31 -15.85 5.09
C TYR A 337 26.67 -14.40 5.37
N GLU A 338 25.69 -13.53 5.20
CA GLU A 338 25.82 -12.11 5.39
C GLU A 338 24.69 -11.56 6.27
N PHE A 339 25.04 -10.69 7.17
CA PHE A 339 24.07 -9.92 7.93
C PHE A 339 23.84 -8.57 7.25
N VAL A 340 22.62 -8.37 6.78
CA VAL A 340 22.16 -7.14 6.15
C VAL A 340 21.32 -6.37 7.16
N ARG A 341 21.79 -5.19 7.57
CA ARG A 341 21.10 -4.33 8.55
C ARG A 341 19.82 -3.72 8.01
N LYS A 342 19.79 -3.45 6.72
CA LYS A 342 18.66 -2.82 6.06
C LYS A 342 18.52 -3.36 4.66
N ALA A 343 17.47 -4.11 4.44
CA ALA A 343 17.03 -4.51 3.11
C ALA A 343 15.65 -3.91 2.84
N THR A 344 15.45 -3.41 1.65
CA THR A 344 14.12 -2.99 1.19
C THR A 344 13.43 -4.18 0.55
N LEU A 345 12.41 -4.70 1.23
CA LEU A 345 11.59 -5.78 0.72
C LEU A 345 10.38 -5.21 0.01
N ARG A 346 10.21 -5.62 -1.23
CA ARG A 346 9.11 -5.16 -2.09
C ARG A 346 8.35 -6.38 -2.61
N GLU A 347 7.17 -6.61 -2.04
CA GLU A 347 6.27 -7.67 -2.52
C GLU A 347 5.34 -7.09 -3.58
N ILE A 348 5.33 -7.72 -4.75
CA ILE A 348 4.55 -7.29 -5.90
C ILE A 348 3.53 -8.36 -6.24
N ASN A 349 2.27 -7.94 -6.40
CA ASN A 349 1.21 -8.75 -6.97
C ASN A 349 1.04 -8.35 -8.44
N PHE A 350 1.38 -9.25 -9.34
CA PHE A 350 1.39 -9.05 -10.79
C PHE A 350 0.05 -9.36 -11.47
N GLY A 351 -0.99 -9.58 -10.69
CA GLY A 351 -2.31 -9.93 -11.20
C GLY A 351 -2.62 -11.41 -11.07
N GLU A 352 -3.74 -11.81 -11.65
CA GLU A 352 -4.19 -13.19 -11.64
C GLU A 352 -3.21 -14.08 -12.40
N SER A 353 -2.98 -15.28 -11.85
CA SER A 353 -2.15 -16.32 -12.49
C SER A 353 -2.89 -16.84 -13.71
N ASP A 354 -2.43 -16.49 -14.89
CA ASP A 354 -3.00 -16.93 -16.17
C ASP A 354 -1.90 -17.55 -17.03
N MET A 355 -2.28 -18.51 -17.86
CA MET A 355 -1.35 -19.14 -18.82
C MET A 355 -1.22 -18.33 -20.12
N THR A 356 -2.06 -17.31 -20.30
CA THR A 356 -2.14 -16.51 -21.52
C THR A 356 -1.82 -15.05 -21.24
N GLY A 357 -0.80 -14.52 -21.91
CA GLY A 357 -0.42 -13.11 -21.78
C GLY A 357 1.02 -12.84 -22.15
N GLU A 358 1.43 -11.60 -21.99
CA GLU A 358 2.81 -11.16 -22.21
C GLU A 358 3.68 -11.64 -21.05
N LYS A 359 4.80 -12.26 -21.39
CA LYS A 359 5.81 -12.66 -20.41
C LYS A 359 6.68 -11.46 -20.05
N LEU A 360 6.92 -11.29 -18.77
CA LEU A 360 7.82 -10.28 -18.23
C LEU A 360 8.82 -10.95 -17.28
N SER A 361 10.10 -10.73 -17.52
CA SER A 361 11.15 -11.17 -16.61
C SER A 361 11.37 -10.14 -15.50
N VAL A 362 11.37 -10.59 -14.25
CA VAL A 362 11.68 -9.77 -13.09
C VAL A 362 12.51 -10.61 -12.12
N SER A 363 13.69 -10.10 -11.75
CA SER A 363 14.61 -10.78 -10.82
C SER A 363 14.91 -12.23 -11.22
N GLY A 364 15.23 -12.46 -12.50
CA GLY A 364 15.56 -13.80 -13.03
C GLY A 364 14.36 -14.70 -13.32
N VAL A 365 13.15 -14.32 -12.91
CA VAL A 365 11.94 -15.13 -13.08
C VAL A 365 11.12 -14.58 -14.24
N GLU A 366 10.97 -15.39 -15.30
CA GLU A 366 10.10 -15.09 -16.43
C GLU A 366 8.72 -15.74 -16.20
N ASP A 367 7.68 -14.93 -16.16
CA ASP A 367 6.31 -15.41 -15.94
C ASP A 367 5.31 -14.50 -16.70
N VAL A 368 4.10 -15.02 -16.91
CA VAL A 368 2.99 -14.23 -17.45
C VAL A 368 2.48 -13.27 -16.37
N ARG A 369 2.58 -11.98 -16.64
CA ARG A 369 2.26 -10.91 -15.68
C ARG A 369 1.21 -9.98 -16.27
N LYS A 370 -0.05 -10.39 -16.16
CA LYS A 370 -1.19 -9.71 -16.76
C LYS A 370 -1.46 -8.33 -16.16
N GLY A 371 -1.19 -8.17 -14.86
CA GLY A 371 -1.57 -6.97 -14.11
C GLY A 371 -3.08 -6.86 -13.88
N PHE A 372 -3.48 -5.73 -13.32
CA PHE A 372 -4.87 -5.38 -13.10
C PHE A 372 -5.29 -4.26 -14.03
N LYS A 373 -6.50 -4.35 -14.57
CA LYS A 373 -7.11 -3.33 -15.42
C LYS A 373 -7.97 -2.41 -14.57
N ILE A 374 -7.48 -1.20 -14.29
CA ILE A 374 -8.12 -0.27 -13.36
C ILE A 374 -8.32 1.09 -14.05
N CYS A 375 -9.49 1.69 -13.86
CA CYS A 375 -9.76 3.02 -14.38
C CYS A 375 -8.87 4.09 -13.71
N LYS A 376 -8.12 4.86 -14.50
CA LYS A 376 -7.20 5.94 -14.06
C LYS A 376 -7.90 7.06 -13.28
N TYR A 377 -9.21 7.20 -13.42
CA TYR A 377 -9.98 8.33 -12.84
C TYR A 377 -10.81 7.94 -11.62
N CYS A 378 -11.41 6.76 -11.62
CA CYS A 378 -12.32 6.37 -10.55
C CYS A 378 -11.90 5.11 -9.79
N GLY A 379 -10.81 4.44 -10.20
CA GLY A 379 -10.32 3.24 -9.54
C GLY A 379 -11.19 1.99 -9.73
N LYS A 380 -12.29 2.07 -10.50
CA LYS A 380 -13.10 0.88 -10.79
C LYS A 380 -12.32 -0.13 -11.61
N ILE A 381 -12.49 -1.39 -11.21
CA ILE A 381 -11.87 -2.53 -11.85
C ILE A 381 -12.68 -2.91 -13.08
N GLN A 382 -12.00 -3.13 -14.20
CA GLN A 382 -12.64 -3.63 -15.40
C GLN A 382 -12.77 -5.14 -15.29
N PRO A 383 -13.99 -5.71 -15.36
CA PRO A 383 -14.15 -7.16 -15.46
C PRO A 383 -13.63 -7.65 -16.81
N ASP A 384 -13.09 -8.87 -16.84
CA ASP A 384 -12.57 -9.48 -18.06
C ASP A 384 -13.64 -9.61 -19.15
N HIS A 385 -14.88 -9.86 -18.73
CA HIS A 385 -16.05 -9.96 -19.62
C HIS A 385 -17.16 -9.04 -19.13
N GLY A 386 -17.64 -8.15 -19.98
CA GLY A 386 -18.77 -7.30 -19.65
C GLY A 386 -18.65 -5.84 -20.10
N LYS A 387 -19.62 -5.02 -19.70
CA LYS A 387 -19.62 -3.58 -19.97
C LYS A 387 -18.59 -2.88 -19.09
N GLN A 388 -17.99 -1.82 -19.63
CA GLN A 388 -17.09 -0.96 -18.89
C GLN A 388 -17.72 -0.48 -17.58
N ASN A 389 -17.01 -0.68 -16.48
CA ASN A 389 -17.48 -0.33 -15.14
C ASN A 389 -16.82 0.95 -14.68
N HIS A 390 -17.60 2.00 -14.49
CA HIS A 390 -17.14 3.29 -13.98
C HIS A 390 -18.12 3.81 -12.94
N THR A 391 -17.62 4.59 -11.97
CA THR A 391 -18.53 5.37 -11.11
C THR A 391 -19.28 6.42 -11.93
N PHE A 392 -20.44 6.86 -11.45
CA PHE A 392 -21.24 7.87 -12.14
C PHE A 392 -20.50 9.19 -12.36
N ALA A 393 -19.66 9.59 -11.40
CA ALA A 393 -18.84 10.80 -11.45
C ALA A 393 -17.60 10.67 -12.35
N CYS A 394 -17.33 9.50 -12.92
CA CYS A 394 -16.12 9.27 -13.67
C CYS A 394 -16.04 10.11 -14.95
N LYS A 395 -14.95 10.84 -15.12
CA LYS A 395 -14.70 11.68 -16.30
C LYS A 395 -14.71 10.91 -17.62
N SER A 396 -14.37 9.61 -17.59
CA SER A 396 -14.39 8.76 -18.79
C SER A 396 -15.78 8.36 -19.25
N ARG A 397 -16.78 8.39 -18.38
CA ARG A 397 -18.17 8.04 -18.74
C ARG A 397 -18.80 9.02 -19.75
N LYS A 398 -18.35 10.27 -19.75
CA LYS A 398 -18.83 11.34 -20.65
C LYS A 398 -18.12 11.36 -22.02
N LYS A 399 -17.14 10.49 -22.25
CA LYS A 399 -16.32 10.47 -23.48
C LYS A 399 -16.86 9.49 -24.49
N THR A 400 -16.59 9.75 -25.79
CA THR A 400 -16.93 8.84 -26.88
C THR A 400 -16.25 7.47 -26.72
N ALA A 401 -16.81 6.41 -27.29
CA ALA A 401 -16.32 5.03 -27.13
C ALA A 401 -14.80 4.85 -27.38
N LEU A 402 -14.22 5.59 -28.34
CA LEU A 402 -12.78 5.61 -28.62
C LEU A 402 -11.94 6.21 -27.49
N MET A 403 -12.47 7.18 -26.74
CA MET A 403 -11.79 7.80 -25.60
C MET A 403 -12.02 7.04 -24.29
N GLN A 404 -12.94 6.08 -24.27
CA GLN A 404 -13.22 5.24 -23.10
C GLN A 404 -12.17 4.14 -22.94
N THR A 405 -11.58 3.64 -24.03
CA THR A 405 -10.48 2.65 -23.98
C THR A 405 -9.22 3.18 -23.31
N ASP A 406 -8.92 4.47 -23.48
CA ASP A 406 -7.76 5.14 -22.84
C ASP A 406 -7.96 5.43 -21.34
N ALA A 407 -9.15 5.15 -20.80
CA ALA A 407 -9.45 5.43 -19.40
C ALA A 407 -8.85 4.41 -18.43
N TYR A 408 -8.44 3.24 -18.92
CA TYR A 408 -7.90 2.18 -18.10
C TYR A 408 -6.37 2.13 -18.18
N GLU A 409 -5.73 1.84 -17.05
CA GLU A 409 -4.39 1.29 -17.00
C GLU A 409 -4.52 -0.21 -17.18
N GLU A 410 -3.92 -0.75 -18.24
CA GLU A 410 -4.16 -2.16 -18.62
C GLU A 410 -3.27 -3.16 -17.89
N CYS A 411 -2.12 -2.70 -17.37
CA CYS A 411 -1.16 -3.56 -16.70
C CYS A 411 -0.64 -2.85 -15.44
N LEU A 412 -1.49 -2.74 -14.43
CA LEU A 412 -1.14 -2.13 -13.16
C LEU A 412 -0.82 -3.22 -12.15
N PHE A 413 0.33 -3.10 -11.47
CA PHE A 413 0.72 -4.02 -10.40
C PHE A 413 0.47 -3.41 -9.04
N LEU A 414 0.08 -4.25 -8.07
CA LEU A 414 -0.01 -3.81 -6.68
C LEU A 414 1.30 -4.11 -5.98
N TYR A 415 1.74 -3.23 -5.09
CA TYR A 415 2.92 -3.49 -4.30
C TYR A 415 2.79 -3.02 -2.86
N ARG A 416 3.57 -3.63 -2.00
CA ARG A 416 3.90 -3.15 -0.66
C ARG A 416 5.41 -3.11 -0.50
N GLU A 417 5.87 -2.24 0.37
CA GLU A 417 7.29 -2.05 0.63
C GLU A 417 7.52 -1.83 2.12
N PHE A 418 8.54 -2.48 2.65
CA PHE A 418 8.97 -2.31 4.03
C PHE A 418 10.47 -2.59 4.15
N ASN A 419 11.10 -2.00 5.16
CA ASN A 419 12.50 -2.24 5.46
C ASN A 419 12.62 -3.23 6.63
N THR A 420 13.58 -4.15 6.53
CA THR A 420 13.85 -5.12 7.58
C THR A 420 15.32 -5.54 7.56
N GLU A 421 15.74 -6.20 8.59
CA GLU A 421 17.02 -6.91 8.64
C GLU A 421 16.90 -8.24 7.91
N VAL A 422 17.98 -8.66 7.23
CA VAL A 422 18.02 -9.93 6.47
C VAL A 422 19.29 -10.69 6.79
N LEU A 423 19.14 -11.99 7.01
CA LEU A 423 20.24 -12.94 6.95
C LEU A 423 20.26 -13.56 5.56
N ARG A 424 21.29 -13.23 4.76
CA ARG A 424 21.48 -13.77 3.43
C ARG A 424 22.41 -14.99 3.50
N LEU A 425 21.93 -16.13 3.03
CA LEU A 425 22.74 -17.35 2.92
C LEU A 425 23.16 -17.55 1.47
N LEU A 426 24.44 -17.69 1.24
CA LEU A 426 25.01 -17.96 -0.08
C LEU A 426 25.27 -19.45 -0.19
N VAL A 427 24.45 -20.14 -0.95
CA VAL A 427 24.57 -21.57 -1.18
C VAL A 427 24.95 -21.81 -2.65
N PRO A 428 26.04 -22.54 -2.92
CA PRO A 428 26.47 -22.78 -4.31
C PRO A 428 25.41 -23.57 -5.08
N ALA A 429 24.96 -23.02 -6.18
CA ALA A 429 23.94 -23.65 -7.05
C ALA A 429 24.43 -25.00 -7.63
N THR A 430 25.74 -25.15 -7.83
CA THR A 430 26.36 -26.41 -8.32
C THR A 430 26.14 -27.62 -7.42
N THR A 431 25.94 -27.40 -6.12
CA THR A 431 25.64 -28.50 -5.16
C THR A 431 24.17 -28.86 -5.10
N MET A 432 23.30 -27.96 -5.59
CA MET A 432 21.85 -28.14 -5.44
C MET A 432 21.14 -28.61 -6.69
N ASP A 433 21.82 -28.85 -7.83
CA ASP A 433 21.13 -29.15 -9.07
C ASP A 433 19.82 -28.33 -9.15
N SER A 434 19.57 -27.49 -10.03
CA SER A 434 18.47 -26.53 -10.12
C SER A 434 17.04 -27.09 -9.88
N SER A 435 16.92 -28.12 -9.06
CA SER A 435 15.65 -28.73 -8.64
C SER A 435 14.99 -27.87 -7.57
N PHE A 436 13.89 -27.24 -7.92
CA PHE A 436 13.01 -26.50 -7.00
C PHE A 436 12.74 -27.30 -5.71
N VAL A 437 12.52 -28.61 -5.82
CA VAL A 437 12.24 -29.49 -4.67
C VAL A 437 13.43 -29.55 -3.69
N LYS A 438 14.66 -29.57 -4.19
CA LYS A 438 15.86 -29.59 -3.31
C LYS A 438 16.03 -28.25 -2.59
N MET A 439 15.78 -27.13 -3.27
CA MET A 439 15.84 -25.80 -2.66
C MET A 439 14.79 -25.63 -1.57
N GLU A 440 13.55 -26.00 -1.84
CA GLU A 440 12.47 -25.98 -0.85
C GLU A 440 12.76 -26.89 0.34
N SER A 441 13.31 -28.09 0.09
CA SER A 441 13.71 -29.03 1.14
C SER A 441 14.83 -28.46 2.02
N PHE A 442 15.80 -27.77 1.41
CA PHE A 442 16.87 -27.10 2.16
C PHE A 442 16.31 -25.99 3.03
N VAL A 443 15.46 -25.11 2.48
CA VAL A 443 14.81 -24.02 3.23
C VAL A 443 14.00 -24.58 4.40
N ALA A 444 13.21 -25.64 4.16
CA ALA A 444 12.42 -26.29 5.20
C ALA A 444 13.29 -26.87 6.33
N ALA A 445 14.38 -27.56 5.97
CA ALA A 445 15.33 -28.11 6.94
C ALA A 445 16.03 -27.00 7.73
N PHE A 446 16.45 -25.93 7.05
CA PHE A 446 17.07 -24.76 7.70
C PHE A 446 16.11 -24.09 8.69
N MET A 447 14.87 -23.84 8.29
CA MET A 447 13.85 -23.24 9.15
C MET A 447 13.50 -24.14 10.35
N LEU A 448 13.52 -25.46 10.17
CA LEU A 448 13.33 -26.40 11.27
C LEU A 448 14.50 -26.33 12.27
N GLY A 449 15.73 -26.28 11.78
CA GLY A 449 16.91 -26.09 12.62
C GLY A 449 16.90 -24.76 13.39
N MET A 450 16.49 -23.67 12.74
CA MET A 450 16.29 -22.37 13.38
C MET A 450 15.24 -22.45 14.50
N LYS A 451 14.13 -23.15 14.25
CA LYS A 451 13.07 -23.36 15.25
C LYS A 451 13.54 -24.20 16.43
N GLU A 452 14.34 -25.21 16.18
CA GLU A 452 14.91 -26.05 17.25
C GLU A 452 15.89 -25.25 18.13
N TYR A 453 16.71 -24.40 17.51
CA TYR A 453 17.75 -23.66 18.22
C TYR A 453 17.20 -22.40 18.92
N PHE A 454 16.35 -21.60 18.26
CA PHE A 454 15.85 -20.33 18.76
C PHE A 454 14.43 -20.38 19.36
N GLY A 455 13.70 -21.49 19.21
CA GLY A 455 12.33 -21.65 19.67
C GLY A 455 11.33 -21.06 18.68
N ASN A 456 10.65 -19.96 19.04
CA ASN A 456 9.64 -19.36 18.17
C ASN A 456 10.28 -18.56 17.02
N VAL A 457 10.09 -19.02 15.80
CA VAL A 457 10.55 -18.40 14.55
C VAL A 457 9.40 -18.00 13.62
N ASP A 458 8.17 -17.90 14.13
CA ASP A 458 6.97 -17.62 13.32
C ASP A 458 7.02 -16.24 12.65
N HIS A 459 7.85 -15.32 13.15
CA HIS A 459 8.11 -14.01 12.58
C HIS A 459 9.16 -14.01 11.46
N LEU A 460 9.90 -15.11 11.28
CA LEU A 460 10.89 -15.26 10.22
C LEU A 460 10.20 -15.72 8.93
N ARG A 461 10.61 -15.15 7.82
CA ARG A 461 10.22 -15.59 6.49
C ARG A 461 11.45 -15.90 5.67
N ALA A 462 11.46 -17.02 4.99
CA ALA A 462 12.51 -17.38 4.04
C ALA A 462 12.01 -17.17 2.61
N THR A 463 12.90 -16.68 1.76
CA THR A 463 12.69 -16.58 0.32
C THR A 463 13.96 -17.00 -0.39
N VAL A 464 13.82 -17.57 -1.57
CA VAL A 464 14.95 -17.96 -2.42
C VAL A 464 14.96 -17.07 -3.64
N SER A 465 16.12 -16.53 -3.98
CA SER A 465 16.34 -15.80 -5.23
C SER A 465 17.63 -16.29 -5.88
N GLU A 466 17.60 -16.41 -7.20
CA GLU A 466 18.81 -16.67 -7.96
C GLU A 466 19.54 -15.33 -8.16
N VAL A 467 20.81 -15.28 -7.79
CA VAL A 467 21.66 -14.13 -8.06
C VAL A 467 22.54 -14.49 -9.28
N PRO A 468 22.38 -13.81 -10.42
CA PRO A 468 23.25 -14.05 -11.56
C PRO A 468 24.69 -13.74 -11.19
N VAL A 469 25.57 -14.69 -11.33
CA VAL A 469 27.01 -14.49 -11.20
C VAL A 469 27.52 -13.87 -12.50
N ALA A 470 27.95 -12.62 -12.47
CA ALA A 470 28.39 -11.90 -13.66
C ALA A 470 29.73 -12.41 -14.20
N ASP A 471 30.56 -13.02 -13.35
CA ASP A 471 31.83 -13.67 -13.68
C ASP A 471 32.09 -14.82 -12.71
N ALA A 472 32.97 -15.77 -13.13
CA ALA A 472 33.35 -16.95 -12.34
C ALA A 472 34.04 -16.62 -11.00
N ASP A 473 34.35 -15.37 -10.76
CA ASP A 473 34.80 -14.89 -9.46
C ASP A 473 33.57 -14.59 -8.59
N TYR A 474 33.45 -15.36 -7.52
CA TYR A 474 32.43 -15.20 -6.50
C TYR A 474 32.28 -13.72 -6.15
N ARG A 475 31.08 -13.18 -6.32
CA ARG A 475 30.79 -11.86 -5.78
C ARG A 475 30.98 -11.93 -4.27
N LYS A 476 31.87 -11.10 -3.84
CA LYS A 476 32.18 -10.88 -2.42
C LYS A 476 31.00 -10.28 -1.73
#